data_a74e253d48ed7ba31088a0bf6ced4b29
#
_entry.id   a74e253d48ed7ba31088a0bf6ced4b29
#
_cell.length_a   1.000
_cell.length_b   1.000
_cell.length_c   1.000
_cell.angle_alpha   90.00
_cell.angle_beta   90.00
_cell.angle_gamma   90.00
#
_symmetry.space_group_name_H-M   'P 1'
#
loop_
_entity.id
_entity.type
_entity.pdbx_description
1 polymer ?
#
loop_
_entity_poly.entity_id
_entity_poly.type
_entity_poly.pdbx_seq_one_letter_code
_entity_poly.pdbx_strand_id
1 'polypeptide(L)'
;MSICFQKNTKEFHLSNGFISYIFKVLENGSLGHMYFGKKIREREDFGHLIEYVRRDMAPNVYEGNHRFSLEHLRQEYPTYGSGDMRYPAFELEQADGSRVTDFRYKTHRIYKGKE
;
A
#
# COMPACT_ATOMS: atom_id res chain seq x y z
N MET A 1 11.75 15.33 -11.72
CA MET A 1 10.93 14.34 -11.01
C MET A 1 10.88 13.05 -11.84
N SER A 2 10.97 11.94 -11.19
CA SER A 2 10.99 10.62 -11.81
C SER A 2 9.96 9.71 -11.15
N ILE A 3 9.27 8.92 -11.94
CA ILE A 3 8.34 7.90 -11.46
C ILE A 3 8.73 6.58 -12.11
N CYS A 4 9.12 5.61 -11.30
CA CYS A 4 9.47 4.27 -11.75
C CYS A 4 8.49 3.26 -11.16
N PHE A 5 8.06 2.32 -11.99
CA PHE A 5 7.22 1.21 -11.57
C PHE A 5 7.91 -0.11 -11.88
N GLN A 6 8.15 -0.91 -10.85
CA GLN A 6 8.72 -2.25 -10.97
C GLN A 6 7.61 -3.28 -11.10
N LYS A 7 7.43 -3.78 -12.31
CA LYS A 7 6.32 -4.67 -12.65
C LYS A 7 6.35 -6.00 -11.86
N ASN A 8 7.52 -6.54 -11.59
CA ASN A 8 7.68 -7.84 -10.91
C ASN A 8 7.33 -7.76 -9.42
N THR A 9 7.68 -6.66 -8.76
CA THR A 9 7.46 -6.46 -7.32
C THR A 9 6.25 -5.58 -7.04
N LYS A 10 5.68 -4.94 -8.07
CA LYS A 10 4.58 -3.97 -8.00
C LYS A 10 4.90 -2.78 -7.08
N GLU A 11 6.13 -2.33 -7.16
CA GLU A 11 6.62 -1.20 -6.39
C GLU A 11 6.66 0.08 -7.21
N PHE A 12 6.26 1.19 -6.58
CA PHE A 12 6.33 2.53 -7.16
C PHE A 12 7.39 3.33 -6.43
N HIS A 13 8.28 3.96 -7.18
CA HIS A 13 9.27 4.88 -6.65
C HIS A 13 9.12 6.24 -7.33
N LEU A 14 8.68 7.21 -6.55
CA LEU A 14 8.56 8.60 -6.96
C LEU A 14 9.72 9.38 -6.36
N SER A 15 10.47 10.11 -7.18
CA SER A 15 11.61 10.87 -6.68
C SER A 15 11.77 12.20 -7.40
N ASN A 16 12.35 13.15 -6.70
CA ASN A 16 12.90 14.38 -7.26
C ASN A 16 14.39 14.50 -6.91
N GLY A 17 14.97 15.69 -6.93
CA GLY A 17 16.39 15.88 -6.56
C GLY A 17 16.69 15.66 -5.07
N PHE A 18 15.68 15.61 -4.20
CA PHE A 18 15.86 15.68 -2.75
C PHE A 18 15.21 14.53 -1.98
N ILE A 19 14.05 14.06 -2.43
CA ILE A 19 13.25 13.07 -1.71
C ILE A 19 12.91 11.87 -2.58
N SER A 20 12.66 10.75 -1.91
CA SER A 20 12.07 9.54 -2.47
C SER A 20 10.81 9.17 -1.71
N TYR A 21 9.81 8.70 -2.45
CA TYR A 21 8.57 8.16 -1.91
C TYR A 21 8.32 6.81 -2.56
N ILE A 22 8.24 5.76 -1.75
CA ILE A 22 8.14 4.38 -2.24
C ILE A 22 6.95 3.70 -1.57
N PHE A 23 6.11 3.08 -2.39
CA PHE A 23 5.00 2.26 -1.95
C PHE A 23 4.81 1.08 -2.90
N LYS A 24 4.03 0.10 -2.49
CA LYS A 24 3.78 -1.08 -3.31
C LYS A 24 2.33 -1.54 -3.23
N VAL A 25 1.91 -2.33 -4.19
CA VAL A 25 0.65 -3.08 -4.12
C VAL A 25 0.89 -4.35 -3.31
N LEU A 26 0.18 -4.48 -2.19
CA LEU A 26 0.24 -5.64 -1.32
C LEU A 26 -0.50 -6.84 -1.93
N GLU A 27 -0.34 -8.02 -1.34
CA GLU A 27 -0.97 -9.25 -1.82
C GLU A 27 -2.49 -9.14 -1.95
N ASN A 28 -3.15 -8.42 -1.03
CA ASN A 28 -4.60 -8.21 -1.05
C ASN A 28 -5.05 -7.07 -1.96
N GLY A 29 -4.14 -6.38 -2.63
CA GLY A 29 -4.43 -5.24 -3.51
C GLY A 29 -4.40 -3.87 -2.82
N SER A 30 -4.21 -3.79 -1.51
CA SER A 30 -4.03 -2.52 -0.79
C SER A 30 -2.68 -1.89 -1.12
N LEU A 31 -2.55 -0.57 -0.95
CA LEU A 31 -1.28 0.12 -1.13
C LEU A 31 -0.51 0.18 0.20
N GLY A 32 0.63 -0.48 0.23
CA GLY A 32 1.50 -0.53 1.40
C GLY A 32 2.61 0.51 1.32
N HIS A 33 2.80 1.26 2.42
CA HIS A 33 3.86 2.26 2.53
C HIS A 33 5.20 1.58 2.79
N MET A 34 6.23 2.01 2.06
CA MET A 34 7.58 1.49 2.21
C MET A 34 8.56 2.55 2.73
N TYR A 35 8.58 3.73 2.11
CA TYR A 35 9.56 4.76 2.44
C TYR A 35 9.10 6.15 2.03
N PHE A 36 9.36 7.12 2.87
CA PHE A 36 9.30 8.54 2.51
C PHE A 36 10.42 9.27 3.23
N GLY A 37 11.29 9.92 2.47
CA GLY A 37 12.41 10.63 3.08
C GLY A 37 13.44 11.06 2.06
N LYS A 38 14.68 11.18 2.50
CA LYS A 38 15.81 11.61 1.67
C LYS A 38 15.96 10.70 0.45
N LYS A 39 16.27 11.29 -0.69
CA LYS A 39 16.40 10.57 -1.96
C LYS A 39 17.33 9.36 -1.84
N ILE A 40 16.85 8.21 -2.31
CA ILE A 40 17.63 6.98 -2.42
C ILE A 40 17.67 6.53 -3.88
N ARG A 41 18.66 5.69 -4.20
CA ARG A 41 18.87 5.17 -5.55
C ARG A 41 17.76 4.22 -5.96
N GLU A 42 17.39 4.24 -7.25
CA GLU A 42 16.47 3.26 -7.82
C GLU A 42 17.03 1.85 -7.71
N ARG A 43 16.17 0.88 -7.38
CA ARG A 43 16.48 -0.54 -7.27
C ARG A 43 15.36 -1.38 -7.88
N GLU A 44 15.66 -2.60 -8.25
CA GLU A 44 14.66 -3.55 -8.75
C GLU A 44 13.73 -4.07 -7.66
N ASP A 45 14.19 -4.07 -6.42
CA ASP A 45 13.44 -4.60 -5.28
C ASP A 45 13.74 -3.78 -4.02
N PHE A 46 12.70 -3.21 -3.41
CA PHE A 46 12.76 -2.49 -2.15
C PHE A 46 12.15 -3.29 -0.99
N GLY A 47 12.01 -4.60 -1.14
CA GLY A 47 11.38 -5.47 -0.14
C GLY A 47 11.96 -5.37 1.26
N HIS A 48 13.21 -4.94 1.40
CA HIS A 48 13.86 -4.72 2.71
C HIS A 48 13.31 -3.50 3.47
N LEU A 49 12.53 -2.64 2.82
CA LEU A 49 11.93 -1.45 3.44
C LEU A 49 10.55 -1.72 4.06
N ILE A 50 9.99 -2.89 3.84
CA ILE A 50 8.71 -3.27 4.43
C ILE A 50 8.91 -4.47 5.35
N GLU A 51 8.33 -4.37 6.54
CA GLU A 51 8.40 -5.44 7.53
C GLU A 51 7.10 -6.23 7.54
N TYR A 52 7.21 -7.55 7.38
CA TYR A 52 6.08 -8.47 7.49
C TYR A 52 6.18 -9.23 8.80
N VAL A 53 5.16 -9.10 9.64
CA VAL A 53 5.04 -9.86 10.87
C VAL A 53 4.04 -10.99 10.66
N ARG A 54 4.49 -12.23 10.87
CA ARG A 54 3.61 -13.40 10.80
C ARG A 54 2.70 -13.46 12.01
N ARG A 55 1.38 -13.54 11.77
CA ARG A 55 0.39 -13.73 12.83
C ARG A 55 -0.67 -14.69 12.35
N ASP A 56 -0.55 -15.93 12.76
CA ASP A 56 -1.42 -17.01 12.29
C ASP A 56 -2.88 -16.87 12.77
N MET A 57 -3.10 -16.12 13.85
CA MET A 57 -4.44 -15.91 14.43
C MET A 57 -5.00 -14.51 14.18
N ALA A 58 -4.35 -13.71 13.35
CA ALA A 58 -4.81 -12.36 13.05
C ALA A 58 -5.95 -12.35 12.03
N PRO A 59 -6.79 -11.32 12.02
CA PRO A 59 -7.79 -11.13 10.97
C PRO A 59 -7.12 -11.13 9.59
N ASN A 60 -7.62 -11.97 8.70
CA ASN A 60 -7.04 -12.15 7.39
C ASN A 60 -8.12 -11.94 6.31
N VAL A 61 -7.89 -10.97 5.44
CA VAL A 61 -8.79 -10.61 4.35
C VAL A 61 -8.31 -11.10 2.98
N TYR A 62 -7.26 -11.93 2.97
CA TYR A 62 -6.68 -12.46 1.74
C TYR A 62 -6.66 -14.00 1.78
N GLU A 63 -7.48 -14.62 0.96
CA GLU A 63 -7.65 -16.07 0.94
C GLU A 63 -6.42 -16.85 0.46
N GLY A 64 -5.55 -16.22 -0.32
CA GLY A 64 -4.37 -16.88 -0.86
C GLY A 64 -3.24 -17.13 0.16
N ASN A 65 -3.25 -16.44 1.29
CA ASN A 65 -2.20 -16.54 2.29
C ASN A 65 -2.75 -16.22 3.69
N HIS A 66 -3.01 -17.24 4.48
CA HIS A 66 -3.58 -17.11 5.83
C HIS A 66 -2.62 -16.47 6.84
N ARG A 67 -1.36 -16.26 6.49
CA ARG A 67 -0.36 -15.53 7.32
C ARG A 67 -0.26 -14.06 6.98
N PHE A 68 -0.91 -13.62 5.91
CA PHE A 68 -0.94 -12.21 5.53
C PHE A 68 -1.91 -11.46 6.44
N SER A 69 -1.45 -10.36 7.03
CA SER A 69 -2.27 -9.51 7.88
C SER A 69 -1.93 -8.05 7.65
N LEU A 70 -2.95 -7.20 7.62
CA LEU A 70 -2.79 -5.75 7.56
C LEU A 70 -2.48 -5.13 8.92
N GLU A 71 -2.55 -5.89 9.99
CA GLU A 71 -2.49 -5.38 11.37
C GLU A 71 -1.19 -4.61 11.68
N HIS A 72 -0.07 -5.03 11.10
CA HIS A 72 1.25 -4.41 11.33
C HIS A 72 1.80 -3.67 10.10
N LEU A 73 1.12 -3.72 8.98
CA LEU A 73 1.57 -3.05 7.78
C LEU A 73 1.14 -1.59 7.77
N ARG A 74 2.01 -0.73 7.28
CA ARG A 74 1.67 0.67 7.02
C ARG A 74 1.00 0.76 5.67
N GLN A 75 -0.18 1.34 5.62
CA GLN A 75 -0.92 1.54 4.38
C GLN A 75 -0.92 3.01 3.98
N GLU A 76 -0.89 3.26 2.68
CA GLU A 76 -0.99 4.62 2.14
C GLU A 76 -2.39 5.21 2.34
N TYR A 77 -3.41 4.36 2.23
CA TYR A 77 -4.80 4.80 2.34
C TYR A 77 -5.63 3.74 3.06
N PRO A 78 -5.46 3.60 4.38
CA PRO A 78 -6.15 2.56 5.14
C PRO A 78 -7.66 2.78 5.16
N THR A 79 -8.40 1.70 5.00
CA THR A 79 -9.85 1.67 5.03
C THR A 79 -10.36 1.04 6.33
N TYR A 80 -11.63 1.26 6.64
CA TYR A 80 -12.27 0.68 7.82
C TYR A 80 -12.87 -0.69 7.49
N GLY A 81 -12.64 -1.66 8.35
CA GLY A 81 -13.34 -2.96 8.33
C GLY A 81 -12.75 -4.03 7.43
N SER A 82 -11.57 -3.79 6.86
CA SER A 82 -10.92 -4.72 5.92
C SER A 82 -9.69 -5.40 6.55
N GLY A 83 -9.75 -5.73 7.84
CA GLY A 83 -8.67 -6.42 8.54
C GLY A 83 -7.66 -5.51 9.22
N ASP A 84 -7.79 -4.21 9.08
CA ASP A 84 -7.03 -3.20 9.82
C ASP A 84 -7.97 -2.53 10.82
N MET A 85 -7.67 -2.67 12.11
CA MET A 85 -8.49 -2.15 13.20
C MET A 85 -8.04 -0.75 13.65
N ARG A 86 -7.01 -0.19 13.02
CA ARG A 86 -6.51 1.15 13.33
C ARG A 86 -7.40 2.23 12.72
N TYR A 87 -7.13 3.49 13.06
CA TYR A 87 -7.89 4.62 12.55
C TYR A 87 -7.79 4.72 11.02
N PRO A 88 -8.91 4.78 10.28
CA PRO A 88 -8.88 4.84 8.82
C PRO A 88 -8.49 6.24 8.32
N ALA A 89 -8.01 6.31 7.07
CA ALA A 89 -7.71 7.58 6.41
C ALA A 89 -8.97 8.39 6.08
N PHE A 90 -10.09 7.71 5.93
CA PHE A 90 -11.39 8.33 5.65
C PHE A 90 -12.51 7.43 6.17
N GLU A 91 -13.67 8.03 6.37
CA GLU A 91 -14.90 7.31 6.70
C GLU A 91 -15.92 7.51 5.57
N LEU A 92 -16.56 6.41 5.18
CA LEU A 92 -17.57 6.42 4.14
C LEU A 92 -18.75 5.57 4.59
N GLU A 93 -19.91 6.20 4.68
CA GLU A 93 -21.14 5.52 5.02
C GLU A 93 -21.88 5.13 3.74
N GLN A 94 -22.16 3.83 3.61
CA GLN A 94 -22.91 3.30 2.48
C GLN A 94 -24.42 3.44 2.70
N ALA A 95 -25.21 3.21 1.64
CA ALA A 95 -26.66 3.37 1.68
C ALA A 95 -27.34 2.48 2.74
N ASP A 96 -26.75 1.35 3.10
CA ASP A 96 -27.25 0.45 4.15
C ASP A 96 -26.78 0.82 5.57
N GLY A 97 -26.05 1.92 5.73
CA GLY A 97 -25.48 2.36 6.99
C GLY A 97 -24.12 1.71 7.32
N SER A 98 -23.63 0.78 6.51
CA SER A 98 -22.33 0.17 6.68
C SER A 98 -21.20 1.17 6.42
N ARG A 99 -20.12 1.08 7.20
CA ARG A 99 -18.90 1.86 7.01
C ARG A 99 -17.70 1.03 6.58
N VAL A 100 -17.92 -0.25 6.31
CA VAL A 100 -16.87 -1.17 5.82
C VAL A 100 -16.54 -0.80 4.37
N THR A 101 -15.26 -0.53 4.11
CA THR A 101 -14.75 -0.21 2.78
C THR A 101 -13.51 -1.02 2.49
N ASP A 102 -13.27 -1.31 1.21
CA ASP A 102 -12.11 -2.06 0.76
C ASP A 102 -11.66 -1.47 -0.59
N PHE A 103 -10.60 -0.68 -0.56
CA PHE A 103 -10.02 -0.10 -1.76
C PHE A 103 -8.83 -0.91 -2.20
N ARG A 104 -8.87 -1.39 -3.44
CA ARG A 104 -7.83 -2.20 -4.04
C ARG A 104 -7.27 -1.54 -5.28
N TYR A 105 -5.99 -1.75 -5.52
CA TYR A 105 -5.34 -1.32 -6.75
C TYR A 105 -6.01 -1.97 -7.96
N LYS A 106 -6.31 -1.16 -8.96
CA LYS A 106 -6.85 -1.62 -10.23
C LYS A 106 -5.84 -1.38 -11.36
N THR A 107 -5.44 -0.15 -11.55
CA THR A 107 -4.51 0.24 -12.61
C THR A 107 -3.89 1.60 -12.32
N HIS A 108 -2.87 1.97 -13.07
CA HIS A 108 -2.26 3.28 -12.99
C HIS A 108 -1.89 3.80 -14.38
N ARG A 109 -1.68 5.10 -14.46
CA ARG A 109 -1.09 5.77 -15.62
C ARG A 109 0.01 6.71 -15.14
N ILE A 110 1.09 6.77 -15.89
CA ILE A 110 2.20 7.71 -15.64
C ILE A 110 2.25 8.66 -16.83
N TYR A 111 2.13 9.93 -16.58
CA TYR A 111 2.17 10.96 -17.62
C TYR A 111 2.92 12.18 -17.10
N LYS A 112 3.32 13.05 -18.04
CA LYS A 112 4.07 14.25 -17.74
C LYS A 112 3.12 15.43 -17.49
N GLY A 113 3.34 16.13 -16.38
CA GLY A 113 2.51 17.28 -16.00
C GLY A 113 1.28 16.88 -15.20
N LYS A 114 0.35 17.81 -15.08
CA LYS A 114 -0.92 17.63 -14.36
C LYS A 114 -2.06 17.43 -15.38
N GLU A 115 -2.90 16.46 -15.12
CA GLU A 115 -4.09 16.21 -15.93
C GLU A 115 -5.16 17.27 -15.69
#